data_84458e6e3b2e6198e5386b58fa9e7bf2
#
_entry.id   84458e6e3b2e6198e5386b58fa9e7bf2
#
_cell.length_a   1.000
_cell.length_b   1.000
_cell.length_c   1.000
_cell.angle_alpha   90.00
_cell.angle_beta   90.00
_cell.angle_gamma   90.00
#
_symmetry.space_group_name_H-M   'P 1'
#
loop_
_entity.id
_entity.type
_entity.pdbx_description
1 polymer ?
#
loop_
_entity_poly.entity_id
_entity_poly.type
_entity_poly.pdbx_seq_one_letter_code
_entity_poly.pdbx_strand_id
1 'polypeptide(L)'
;AYETGKLRYGNGNPKAQEYKSLSDFYFKNGKLEIRIPWQLLNVMDPSGKQQISDFRKTQVISPQAYQSFDFGFAYRTGTESLKITLGGSYEYNGWNTPTWHERLKPAYYELQNYFKKFTEKK
;
A
#
# COMPACT_ATOMS: atom_id res chain seq x y z
N ALA A 1 -7.63 -20.23 7.01
CA ALA A 1 -6.44 -20.17 6.13
C ALA A 1 -6.51 -18.89 5.30
N TYR A 2 -5.52 -18.04 5.40
CA TYR A 2 -5.38 -16.87 4.54
C TYR A 2 -4.75 -17.31 3.22
N GLU A 3 -5.51 -17.26 2.13
CA GLU A 3 -4.94 -17.40 0.79
C GLU A 3 -4.19 -16.10 0.43
N THR A 4 -2.89 -16.14 0.52
CA THR A 4 -2.02 -14.99 0.22
C THR A 4 -1.70 -14.82 -1.28
N GLY A 5 -2.15 -15.73 -2.14
CA GLY A 5 -1.80 -15.73 -3.56
C GLY A 5 -2.91 -15.36 -4.54
N LYS A 6 -4.14 -15.14 -4.08
CA LYS A 6 -5.27 -14.87 -4.96
C LYS A 6 -5.66 -13.41 -4.96
N LEU A 7 -5.52 -12.76 -6.10
CA LEU A 7 -5.95 -11.39 -6.29
C LEU A 7 -7.48 -11.28 -6.21
N ARG A 8 -7.97 -10.26 -5.51
CA ARG A 8 -9.39 -10.02 -5.28
C ARG A 8 -9.92 -8.98 -6.25
N TYR A 9 -10.94 -9.36 -6.99
CA TYR A 9 -11.66 -8.44 -7.87
C TYR A 9 -12.62 -7.55 -7.09
N GLY A 10 -12.63 -6.27 -7.42
CA GLY A 10 -13.59 -5.31 -6.87
C GLY A 10 -13.18 -3.86 -7.10
N ASN A 11 -14.14 -2.97 -6.99
CA ASN A 11 -13.90 -1.55 -7.15
C ASN A 11 -13.25 -0.95 -5.90
N GLY A 12 -12.02 -0.49 -6.02
CA GLY A 12 -11.25 0.14 -4.95
C GLY A 12 -11.49 1.65 -4.79
N ASN A 13 -12.39 2.26 -5.56
CA ASN A 13 -12.71 3.67 -5.44
C ASN A 13 -13.67 3.91 -4.27
N PRO A 14 -13.27 4.64 -3.21
CA PRO A 14 -14.11 4.88 -2.04
C PRO A 14 -15.41 5.65 -2.33
N LYS A 15 -15.47 6.32 -3.48
CA LYS A 15 -16.66 7.09 -3.91
C LYS A 15 -17.62 6.26 -4.74
N ALA A 16 -17.30 5.02 -5.08
CA ALA A 16 -18.18 4.16 -5.86
C ALA A 16 -19.17 3.42 -4.95
N GLN A 17 -20.38 3.22 -5.45
CA GLN A 17 -21.41 2.49 -4.73
C GLN A 17 -20.99 1.04 -4.44
N GLU A 18 -20.28 0.40 -5.38
CA GLU A 18 -19.76 -0.96 -5.25
C GLU A 18 -18.35 -1.03 -4.65
N TYR A 19 -18.00 -0.07 -3.79
CA TYR A 19 -16.68 -0.02 -3.15
C TYR A 19 -16.34 -1.27 -2.36
N LYS A 20 -15.13 -1.80 -2.59
CA LYS A 20 -14.55 -2.89 -1.83
C LYS A 20 -13.14 -2.53 -1.37
N SER A 21 -12.95 -2.31 -0.09
CA SER A 21 -11.67 -1.88 0.50
C SER A 21 -10.52 -2.87 0.30
N LEU A 22 -10.84 -4.17 0.17
CA LEU A 22 -9.86 -5.26 0.04
C LEU A 22 -9.66 -5.72 -1.40
N SER A 23 -10.10 -4.94 -2.41
CA SER A 23 -9.87 -5.28 -3.81
C SER A 23 -8.44 -4.99 -4.24
N ASP A 24 -7.89 -5.88 -5.04
CA ASP A 24 -6.55 -5.75 -5.62
C ASP A 24 -6.60 -5.25 -7.05
N PHE A 25 -7.66 -5.57 -7.78
CA PHE A 25 -7.83 -5.09 -9.14
C PHE A 25 -9.30 -4.92 -9.54
N TYR A 26 -9.51 -4.06 -10.51
CA TYR A 26 -10.82 -3.78 -11.09
C TYR A 26 -10.69 -3.55 -12.60
N PHE A 27 -11.58 -4.14 -13.37
CA PHE A 27 -11.62 -3.97 -14.80
C PHE A 27 -13.02 -3.52 -15.23
N LYS A 28 -13.11 -2.35 -15.89
CA LYS A 28 -14.35 -1.80 -16.41
C LYS A 28 -14.07 -0.91 -17.61
N ASN A 29 -14.91 -1.00 -18.63
CA ASN A 29 -14.86 -0.14 -19.82
C ASN A 29 -13.45 -0.10 -20.49
N GLY A 30 -12.79 -1.25 -20.58
CA GLY A 30 -11.45 -1.34 -21.18
C GLY A 30 -10.29 -0.78 -20.30
N LYS A 31 -10.58 -0.37 -19.06
CA LYS A 31 -9.58 0.12 -18.12
C LYS A 31 -9.32 -0.93 -17.04
N LEU A 32 -8.05 -1.22 -16.79
CA LEU A 32 -7.59 -2.05 -15.69
C LEU A 32 -6.98 -1.15 -14.61
N GLU A 33 -7.54 -1.22 -13.42
CA GLU A 33 -7.02 -0.58 -12.22
C GLU A 33 -6.41 -1.65 -11.33
N ILE A 34 -5.19 -1.42 -10.83
CA ILE A 34 -4.49 -2.34 -9.92
C ILE A 34 -4.08 -1.56 -8.68
N ARG A 35 -4.25 -2.17 -7.51
CA ARG A 35 -3.81 -1.64 -6.23
C ARG A 35 -2.71 -2.54 -5.68
N ILE A 36 -1.52 -2.01 -5.60
CA ILE A 36 -0.38 -2.73 -5.04
C ILE A 36 0.02 -2.02 -3.74
N PRO A 37 -0.04 -2.70 -2.60
CA PRO A 37 0.48 -2.15 -1.35
C PRO A 37 1.96 -1.81 -1.47
N TRP A 38 2.38 -0.70 -0.88
CA TRP A 38 3.77 -0.26 -0.89
C TRP A 38 4.76 -1.33 -0.42
N GLN A 39 4.35 -2.13 0.55
CA GLN A 39 5.16 -3.23 1.09
C GLN A 39 5.48 -4.31 0.05
N LEU A 40 4.57 -4.57 -0.89
CA LEU A 40 4.81 -5.53 -1.98
C LEU A 40 5.79 -4.99 -3.04
N LEU A 41 6.01 -3.69 -3.06
CA LEU A 41 7.01 -3.01 -3.88
C LEU A 41 8.33 -2.80 -3.14
N ASN A 42 8.49 -3.39 -1.96
CA ASN A 42 9.64 -3.19 -1.06
C ASN A 42 9.85 -1.72 -0.66
N VAL A 43 8.80 -0.91 -0.67
CA VAL A 43 8.87 0.48 -0.25
C VAL A 43 8.78 0.54 1.28
N MET A 44 9.77 1.17 1.90
CA MET A 44 9.85 1.39 3.34
C MET A 44 9.14 2.70 3.72
N ASP A 45 9.45 3.75 3.00
CA ASP A 45 8.86 5.07 3.19
C ASP A 45 8.46 5.67 1.85
N PRO A 46 7.17 5.62 1.50
CA PRO A 46 6.70 6.22 0.25
C PRO A 46 6.79 7.75 0.25
N SER A 47 6.71 8.40 1.40
CA SER A 47 6.77 9.85 1.50
C SER A 47 8.15 10.40 1.16
N GLY A 48 9.19 9.75 1.66
CA GLY A 48 10.58 10.05 1.39
C GLY A 48 11.20 9.31 0.20
N LYS A 49 10.38 8.54 -0.55
CA LYS A 49 10.83 7.72 -1.70
C LYS A 49 11.98 6.78 -1.33
N GLN A 50 11.78 5.99 -0.29
CA GLN A 50 12.77 5.04 0.20
C GLN A 50 12.26 3.60 0.07
N GLN A 51 13.10 2.74 -0.48
CA GLN A 51 12.87 1.30 -0.59
C GLN A 51 13.91 0.50 0.19
N ILE A 52 13.64 -0.77 0.39
CA ILE A 52 14.63 -1.71 0.94
C ILE A 52 15.77 -1.87 -0.07
N SER A 53 17.00 -1.75 0.40
CA SER A 53 18.20 -2.01 -0.41
C SER A 53 18.26 -3.46 -0.89
N ASP A 54 19.06 -3.71 -1.93
CA ASP A 54 19.30 -5.07 -2.41
C ASP A 54 20.06 -5.90 -1.35
N PHE A 55 19.31 -6.63 -0.52
CA PHE A 55 19.84 -7.47 0.54
C PHE A 55 20.88 -8.49 0.03
N ARG A 56 20.74 -8.98 -1.20
CA ARG A 56 21.72 -9.94 -1.74
C ARG A 56 23.09 -9.33 -1.93
N LYS A 57 23.16 -8.04 -2.22
CA LYS A 57 24.41 -7.31 -2.38
C LYS A 57 24.96 -6.78 -1.08
N THR A 58 24.10 -6.21 -0.25
CA THR A 58 24.52 -5.47 0.94
C THR A 58 24.57 -6.33 2.19
N GLN A 59 23.82 -7.45 2.23
CA GLN A 59 23.60 -8.30 3.41
C GLN A 59 23.00 -7.54 4.61
N VAL A 60 22.50 -6.33 4.36
CA VAL A 60 21.89 -5.45 5.37
C VAL A 60 20.59 -4.90 4.81
N ILE A 61 19.56 -4.85 5.66
CA ILE A 61 18.32 -4.13 5.34
C ILE A 61 18.55 -2.66 5.66
N SER A 62 18.65 -1.84 4.63
CA SER A 62 18.87 -0.40 4.74
C SER A 62 17.99 0.36 3.75
N PRO A 63 17.66 1.62 4.04
CA PRO A 63 16.90 2.45 3.10
C PRO A 63 17.76 2.80 1.88
N GLN A 64 17.15 2.76 0.71
CA GLN A 64 17.72 3.20 -0.55
C GLN A 64 16.71 4.09 -1.27
N ALA A 65 17.13 5.27 -1.69
CA ALA A 65 16.28 6.18 -2.47
C ALA A 65 15.96 5.59 -3.85
N TYR A 66 14.74 5.82 -4.33
CA TYR A 66 14.31 5.52 -5.69
C TYR A 66 13.67 6.76 -6.33
N GLN A 67 13.63 6.79 -7.66
CA GLN A 67 13.06 7.92 -8.40
C GLN A 67 11.67 7.55 -8.97
N SER A 68 11.57 6.39 -9.56
CA SER A 68 10.40 5.95 -10.31
C SER A 68 10.14 4.45 -10.11
N PHE A 69 8.97 4.01 -10.52
CA PHE A 69 8.64 2.61 -10.75
C PHE A 69 8.46 2.38 -12.24
N ASP A 70 9.25 1.48 -12.78
CA ASP A 70 9.07 1.03 -14.15
C ASP A 70 8.11 -0.17 -14.16
N PHE A 71 7.17 -0.18 -15.07
CA PHE A 71 6.21 -1.26 -15.19
C PHE A 71 6.03 -1.71 -16.62
N GLY A 72 5.67 -2.97 -16.75
CA GLY A 72 5.37 -3.58 -18.03
C GLY A 72 4.17 -4.50 -17.89
N PHE A 73 3.60 -4.89 -19.00
CA PHE A 73 2.49 -5.82 -19.07
C PHE A 73 2.89 -7.05 -19.86
N ALA A 74 2.59 -8.20 -19.30
CA ALA A 74 2.68 -9.46 -20.00
C ALA A 74 1.27 -10.03 -20.15
N TYR A 75 0.85 -10.33 -21.36
CA TYR A 75 -0.47 -10.86 -21.63
C TYR A 75 -0.46 -11.96 -22.68
N ARG A 76 -1.46 -12.81 -22.63
CA ARG A 76 -1.67 -13.88 -23.58
C ARG A 76 -3.13 -13.86 -24.03
N THR A 77 -3.34 -13.98 -25.33
CA THR A 77 -4.67 -14.11 -25.92
C THR A 77 -4.86 -15.54 -26.42
N GLY A 78 -5.75 -16.29 -25.78
CA GLY A 78 -5.96 -17.69 -26.12
C GLY A 78 -4.70 -18.54 -25.99
N THR A 79 -4.33 -19.27 -27.05
CA THR A 79 -3.15 -20.16 -27.13
C THR A 79 -1.91 -19.46 -27.70
N GLU A 80 -1.98 -18.16 -27.97
CA GLU A 80 -0.86 -17.41 -28.52
C GLU A 80 0.34 -17.34 -27.54
N SER A 81 1.50 -16.97 -28.10
CA SER A 81 2.69 -16.71 -27.30
C SER A 81 2.49 -15.51 -26.38
N LEU A 82 3.19 -15.52 -25.24
CA LEU A 82 3.20 -14.41 -24.30
C LEU A 82 3.73 -13.14 -25.00
N LYS A 83 2.93 -12.08 -24.99
CA LYS A 83 3.32 -10.75 -25.45
C LYS A 83 3.72 -9.90 -24.25
N ILE A 84 4.85 -9.22 -24.34
CA ILE A 84 5.35 -8.31 -23.31
C ILE A 84 5.39 -6.91 -23.90
N THR A 85 4.80 -5.96 -23.18
CA THR A 85 4.82 -4.55 -23.56
C THR A 85 5.32 -3.74 -22.38
N LEU A 86 6.30 -2.87 -22.61
CA LEU A 86 6.73 -1.91 -21.61
C LEU A 86 5.61 -0.87 -21.42
N GLY A 87 5.20 -0.68 -20.18
CA GLY A 87 4.11 0.26 -19.83
C GLY A 87 4.60 1.68 -19.63
N GLY A 88 5.81 1.85 -19.12
CA GLY A 88 6.39 3.15 -18.83
C GLY A 88 6.93 3.26 -17.41
N SER A 89 7.23 4.49 -17.01
CA SER A 89 7.74 4.84 -15.71
C SER A 89 6.73 5.69 -14.97
N TYR A 90 6.49 5.37 -13.71
CA TYR A 90 5.65 6.15 -12.81
C TYR A 90 6.52 6.92 -11.83
N GLU A 91 6.46 8.22 -11.92
CA GLU A 91 7.11 9.14 -11.00
C GLU A 91 6.08 9.87 -10.16
N TYR A 92 6.43 10.17 -8.94
CA TYR A 92 5.65 11.03 -8.08
C TYR A 92 6.58 11.88 -7.20
N ASN A 93 6.10 13.01 -6.78
CA ASN A 93 6.82 13.82 -5.83
C ASN A 93 6.67 13.22 -4.43
N GLY A 94 7.76 13.15 -3.69
CA GLY A 94 7.70 12.85 -2.27
C GLY A 94 6.79 13.88 -1.57
N TRP A 95 6.27 13.53 -0.43
CA TRP A 95 5.49 14.47 0.39
C TRP A 95 6.12 14.57 1.77
N ASN A 96 5.89 15.67 2.44
CA ASN A 96 6.31 15.83 3.82
C ASN A 96 5.70 14.71 4.67
N THR A 97 6.40 14.33 5.70
CA THR A 97 5.93 13.34 6.68
C THR A 97 4.45 13.54 6.91
N PRO A 98 3.62 12.52 6.75
CA PRO A 98 2.19 12.68 6.89
C PRO A 98 1.91 13.33 8.25
N THR A 99 1.13 14.39 8.24
CA THR A 99 0.56 14.95 9.46
C THR A 99 -0.34 13.87 10.04
N TRP A 100 0.17 13.13 11.00
CA TRP A 100 -0.63 12.17 11.72
C TRP A 100 -1.29 12.87 12.91
N HIS A 101 -2.55 12.58 13.09
CA HIS A 101 -3.24 12.93 14.32
C HIS A 101 -3.20 11.71 15.22
N GLU A 102 -2.75 11.87 16.45
CA GLU A 102 -2.97 10.86 17.45
C GLU A 102 -4.49 10.65 17.59
N ARG A 103 -4.95 9.53 17.07
CA ARG A 103 -6.28 9.05 17.34
C ARG A 103 -6.22 8.15 18.54
N LEU A 104 -6.40 8.72 19.71
CA LEU A 104 -6.47 7.95 20.95
C LEU A 104 -7.65 6.96 20.86
N LYS A 105 -7.37 5.69 21.17
CA LYS A 105 -8.42 4.68 21.22
C LYS A 105 -9.41 5.02 22.34
N PRO A 106 -10.70 4.67 22.22
CA PRO A 106 -11.68 4.89 23.28
C PRO A 106 -11.21 4.40 24.65
N ALA A 107 -10.52 3.26 24.70
CA ALA A 107 -9.94 2.71 25.93
C ALA A 107 -8.99 3.67 26.67
N TYR A 108 -8.32 4.60 25.95
CA TYR A 108 -7.48 5.60 26.58
C TYR A 108 -8.28 6.52 27.50
N TYR A 109 -9.44 6.99 27.03
CA TYR A 109 -10.30 7.89 27.80
C TYR A 109 -10.91 7.21 29.00
N GLU A 110 -11.26 5.93 28.88
CA GLU A 110 -11.74 5.12 29.99
C GLU A 110 -10.68 4.96 31.07
N LEU A 111 -9.44 4.64 30.69
CA LEU A 111 -8.32 4.54 31.61
C LEU A 111 -7.99 5.89 32.26
N GLN A 112 -7.99 6.97 31.47
CA GLN A 112 -7.76 8.32 31.99
C GLN A 112 -8.81 8.69 33.07
N ASN A 113 -10.09 8.43 32.81
CA ASN A 113 -11.16 8.68 33.74
C ASN A 113 -11.05 7.80 34.99
N TYR A 114 -10.62 6.55 34.82
CA TYR A 114 -10.39 5.64 35.92
C TYR A 114 -9.28 6.16 36.85
N PHE A 115 -8.15 6.55 36.32
CA PHE A 115 -7.02 7.05 37.09
C PHE A 115 -7.30 8.40 37.76
N LYS A 116 -8.09 9.31 37.19
CA LYS A 116 -8.51 10.55 37.82
C LYS A 116 -9.21 10.31 39.17
N LYS A 117 -10.03 9.25 39.25
CA LYS A 117 -10.73 8.89 40.48
C LYS A 117 -9.81 8.51 41.65
N PHE A 118 -8.56 8.14 41.38
CA PHE A 118 -7.58 7.83 42.43
C PHE A 118 -6.80 9.06 42.88
N THR A 119 -6.66 10.07 42.03
CA THR A 119 -5.97 11.33 42.38
C THR A 119 -6.85 12.27 43.21
N GLU A 120 -8.16 12.17 43.06
CA GLU A 120 -9.12 13.01 43.80
C GLU A 120 -9.46 12.49 45.22
N LYS A 121 -8.91 11.33 45.62
CA LYS A 121 -9.14 10.72 46.95
C LYS A 121 -8.00 10.93 47.95
N LYS A 122 -7.13 11.93 47.71
CA LYS A 122 -6.10 12.29 48.69
C LYS A 122 -6.41 13.62 49.36
#